data_29a20bf632a3c23bc5f6b31bb56f2686
#
_entry.id   29a20bf632a3c23bc5f6b31bb56f2686
#
_cell.length_a   1.000
_cell.length_b   1.000
_cell.length_c   1.000
_cell.angle_alpha   90.00
_cell.angle_beta   90.00
_cell.angle_gamma   90.00
#
_symmetry.space_group_name_H-M   'P 1'
#
loop_
_entity.id
_entity.type
_entity.pdbx_description
1 polymer ?
#
loop_
_entity_poly.entity_id
_entity_poly.type
_entity_poly.pdbx_seq_one_letter_code
_entity_poly.pdbx_strand_id
1 'polypeptide(L)'
;LHSKTIVLTRNNPVPIFICRGEQIDSRSEDSLSLGTSRNVRPVITELAIEPDLTIVIFTDGIIHAGKRRGQPMNAGETIRSIMEDQDPTPQQLADSLLAHAVSLDDNRPADDISVLVFKVSPSSGDDVRRMTVRLPINA
;
A
#
# COMPACT_ATOMS: atom_id res chain seq x y z
N LEU A 1 10.34 -21.06 -19.33
CA LEU A 1 10.79 -20.05 -18.35
C LEU A 1 9.58 -19.29 -17.88
N HIS A 2 9.06 -19.63 -16.69
CA HIS A 2 8.01 -18.79 -16.08
C HIS A 2 8.72 -17.59 -15.44
N SER A 3 8.53 -16.41 -16.01
CA SER A 3 8.96 -15.17 -15.35
C SER A 3 8.17 -15.05 -14.06
N LYS A 4 8.87 -15.10 -12.93
CA LYS A 4 8.25 -14.87 -11.62
C LYS A 4 8.16 -13.35 -11.43
N THR A 5 7.13 -12.73 -12.00
CA THR A 5 6.91 -11.29 -11.91
C THR A 5 5.50 -10.98 -11.40
N ILE A 6 5.39 -9.83 -10.75
CA ILE A 6 4.12 -9.19 -10.39
C ILE A 6 3.94 -8.01 -11.32
N VAL A 7 2.80 -7.92 -11.98
CA VAL A 7 2.43 -6.78 -12.81
C VAL A 7 1.41 -5.94 -12.06
N LEU A 8 1.75 -4.69 -11.80
CA LEU A 8 0.87 -3.70 -11.20
C LEU A 8 0.38 -2.74 -12.27
N THR A 9 -0.92 -2.51 -12.30
CA THR A 9 -1.56 -1.58 -13.22
C THR A 9 -2.26 -0.49 -12.43
N ARG A 10 -1.88 0.77 -12.66
CA ARG A 10 -2.39 1.92 -11.90
C ARG A 10 -3.06 2.94 -12.81
N ASN A 11 -4.25 3.39 -12.41
CA ASN A 11 -5.03 4.45 -13.05
C ASN A 11 -5.52 5.48 -12.01
N ASN A 12 -4.65 5.88 -11.10
CA ASN A 12 -4.90 6.96 -10.16
C ASN A 12 -3.58 7.64 -9.77
N PRO A 13 -3.59 8.87 -9.24
CA PRO A 13 -2.38 9.59 -8.86
C PRO A 13 -1.79 9.14 -7.51
N VAL A 14 -2.49 8.27 -6.76
CA VAL A 14 -2.01 7.83 -5.45
C VAL A 14 -0.76 6.98 -5.61
N PRO A 15 0.32 7.27 -4.88
CA PRO A 15 1.55 6.49 -4.97
C PRO A 15 1.35 5.07 -4.42
N ILE A 16 2.13 4.13 -4.94
CA ILE A 16 2.33 2.81 -4.35
C ILE A 16 3.75 2.74 -3.80
N PHE A 17 3.93 2.01 -2.72
CA PHE A 17 5.26 1.81 -2.11
C PHE A 17 5.71 0.37 -2.31
N ILE A 18 6.98 0.23 -2.68
CA ILE A 18 7.64 -1.05 -2.94
C ILE A 18 8.82 -1.12 -1.99
N CYS A 19 8.78 -2.05 -1.05
CA CYS A 19 9.81 -2.23 -0.03
C CYS A 19 10.60 -3.52 -0.29
N ARG A 20 11.93 -3.42 -0.23
CA ARG A 20 12.88 -4.53 -0.34
C ARG A 20 13.92 -4.38 0.75
N GLY A 21 13.78 -5.13 1.84
CA GLY A 21 14.58 -4.87 3.03
C GLY A 21 14.42 -3.43 3.49
N GLU A 22 15.53 -2.71 3.65
CA GLU A 22 15.55 -1.30 4.07
C GLU A 22 15.22 -0.31 2.93
N GLN A 23 15.24 -0.77 1.68
CA GLN A 23 14.95 0.09 0.53
C GLN A 23 13.44 0.25 0.37
N ILE A 24 12.96 1.49 0.31
CA ILE A 24 11.57 1.86 0.08
C ILE A 24 11.50 2.78 -1.14
N ASP A 25 10.91 2.28 -2.21
CA ASP A 25 10.69 3.00 -3.45
C ASP A 25 9.22 3.45 -3.54
N SER A 26 9.00 4.71 -3.86
CA SER A 26 7.67 5.23 -4.19
C SER A 26 7.48 5.27 -5.70
N ARG A 27 6.37 4.74 -6.18
CA ARG A 27 5.93 4.85 -7.57
C ARG A 27 4.77 5.83 -7.64
N SER A 28 5.09 7.04 -8.06
CA SER A 28 4.16 8.17 -8.14
C SER A 28 4.10 8.80 -9.53
N GLU A 29 4.47 8.05 -10.58
CA GLU A 29 4.42 8.52 -11.96
C GLU A 29 3.02 9.06 -12.28
N ASP A 30 2.94 10.07 -13.14
CA ASP A 30 1.68 10.70 -13.54
C ASP A 30 0.71 9.67 -14.09
N SER A 31 -0.37 9.47 -13.37
CA SER A 31 -1.45 8.58 -13.74
C SER A 31 -2.78 9.29 -13.55
N LEU A 32 -3.59 9.30 -14.60
CA LEU A 32 -4.91 9.89 -14.54
C LEU A 32 -5.92 8.92 -13.94
N SER A 33 -6.81 9.45 -13.11
CA SER A 33 -7.92 8.66 -12.57
C SER A 33 -8.87 8.22 -13.69
N LEU A 34 -9.38 7.00 -13.57
CA LEU A 34 -10.44 6.52 -14.47
C LEU A 34 -11.65 7.46 -14.41
N GLY A 35 -12.23 7.73 -15.58
CA GLY A 35 -13.40 8.60 -15.68
C GLY A 35 -13.10 10.10 -15.81
N THR A 36 -11.85 10.55 -15.62
CA THR A 36 -11.49 11.98 -15.74
C THR A 36 -11.28 12.43 -17.19
N SER A 37 -10.87 11.52 -18.06
CA SER A 37 -10.67 11.80 -19.49
C SER A 37 -10.90 10.56 -20.35
N ARG A 38 -11.04 10.77 -21.68
CA ARG A 38 -11.10 9.66 -22.64
C ARG A 38 -9.68 9.12 -22.88
N ASN A 39 -9.57 7.83 -23.14
CA ASN A 39 -8.31 7.14 -23.48
C ASN A 39 -7.23 7.23 -22.38
N VAL A 40 -7.63 7.18 -21.11
CA VAL A 40 -6.69 7.06 -20.00
C VAL A 40 -5.86 5.79 -20.18
N ARG A 41 -4.54 5.94 -20.19
CA ARG A 41 -3.61 4.82 -20.24
C ARG A 41 -3.14 4.48 -18.84
N PRO A 42 -3.14 3.20 -18.46
CA PRO A 42 -2.60 2.79 -17.17
C PRO A 42 -1.08 2.95 -17.14
N VAL A 43 -0.54 3.26 -15.96
CA VAL A 43 0.87 3.05 -15.67
C VAL A 43 1.05 1.59 -15.30
N ILE A 44 1.94 0.90 -16.00
CA ILE A 44 2.23 -0.52 -15.80
C ILE A 44 3.62 -0.61 -15.19
N THR A 45 3.72 -1.29 -14.05
CA THR A 45 4.97 -1.58 -13.36
C THR A 45 5.14 -3.10 -13.24
N GLU A 46 6.24 -3.62 -13.74
CA GLU A 46 6.60 -5.03 -13.60
C GLU A 46 7.71 -5.18 -12.55
N LEU A 47 7.49 -6.06 -11.58
CA LEU A 47 8.39 -6.31 -10.47
C LEU A 47 8.79 -7.78 -10.44
N ALA A 48 10.08 -8.06 -10.28
CA ALA A 48 10.53 -9.42 -9.98
C ALA A 48 9.96 -9.87 -8.62
N ILE A 49 9.52 -11.13 -8.55
CA ILE A 49 9.12 -11.75 -7.28
C ILE A 49 10.40 -12.16 -6.56
N GLU A 50 10.67 -11.48 -5.46
CA GLU A 50 11.81 -11.73 -4.59
C GLU A 50 11.31 -12.00 -3.16
N PRO A 51 12.04 -12.79 -2.34
CA PRO A 51 11.72 -12.91 -0.93
C PRO A 51 11.68 -11.53 -0.26
N ASP A 52 10.74 -11.36 0.67
CA ASP A 52 10.52 -10.12 1.45
C ASP A 52 10.10 -8.88 0.65
N LEU A 53 9.82 -9.03 -0.66
CA LEU A 53 9.16 -7.99 -1.42
C LEU A 53 7.82 -7.65 -0.76
N THR A 54 7.68 -6.41 -0.32
CA THR A 54 6.44 -5.89 0.26
C THR A 54 5.90 -4.75 -0.59
N ILE A 55 4.63 -4.80 -0.95
CA ILE A 55 3.95 -3.77 -1.73
C ILE A 55 2.82 -3.20 -0.88
N VAL A 56 2.79 -1.87 -0.73
CA VAL A 56 1.78 -1.15 0.02
C VAL A 56 0.98 -0.28 -0.93
N ILE A 57 -0.33 -0.49 -0.94
CA ILE A 57 -1.30 0.22 -1.78
C ILE A 57 -2.38 0.78 -0.86
N PHE A 58 -2.84 1.99 -1.11
CA PHE A 58 -3.89 2.61 -0.32
C PHE A 58 -4.71 3.62 -1.13
N THR A 59 -5.84 4.02 -0.59
CA THR A 59 -6.67 5.10 -1.14
C THR A 59 -6.11 6.47 -0.76
N ASP A 60 -6.57 7.52 -1.42
CA ASP A 60 -6.13 8.89 -1.20
C ASP A 60 -6.45 9.43 0.20
N GLY A 61 -7.37 8.80 0.92
CA GLY A 61 -7.62 9.10 2.33
C GLY A 61 -6.35 9.04 3.19
N ILE A 62 -5.39 8.15 2.88
CA ILE A 62 -4.08 8.10 3.57
C ILE A 62 -3.28 9.38 3.35
N ILE A 63 -3.14 9.85 2.11
CA ILE A 63 -2.39 11.08 1.80
C ILE A 63 -3.14 12.36 2.17
N HIS A 64 -4.42 12.26 2.43
CA HIS A 64 -5.24 13.38 2.92
C HIS A 64 -5.32 13.46 4.44
N ALA A 65 -4.98 12.39 5.16
CA ALA A 65 -5.01 12.35 6.60
C ALA A 65 -4.16 13.47 7.22
N GLY A 66 -4.68 14.13 8.23
CA GLY A 66 -4.04 15.23 8.95
C GLY A 66 -3.95 16.57 8.21
N LYS A 67 -4.28 16.64 6.91
CA LYS A 67 -4.20 17.90 6.13
C LYS A 67 -5.03 19.02 6.75
N ARG A 68 -6.24 18.73 7.24
CA ARG A 68 -7.12 19.73 7.87
C ARG A 68 -6.52 20.34 9.13
N ARG A 69 -5.54 19.67 9.74
CA ARG A 69 -4.85 20.10 10.97
C ARG A 69 -3.46 20.64 10.71
N GLY A 70 -3.04 20.75 9.45
CA GLY A 70 -1.71 21.20 9.09
C GLY A 70 -0.60 20.17 9.39
N GLN A 71 -0.96 18.92 9.64
CA GLN A 71 -0.04 17.80 9.88
C GLN A 71 -0.31 16.66 8.87
N PRO A 72 -0.06 16.88 7.57
CA PRO A 72 -0.31 15.87 6.56
C PRO A 72 0.53 14.62 6.82
N MET A 73 -0.08 13.45 6.63
CA MET A 73 0.62 12.19 6.77
C MET A 73 1.71 12.04 5.71
N ASN A 74 2.92 11.70 6.14
CA ASN A 74 3.99 11.25 5.26
C ASN A 74 4.00 9.71 5.22
N ALA A 75 3.27 9.14 4.27
CA ALA A 75 3.13 7.70 4.17
C ALA A 75 4.47 6.97 4.03
N GLY A 76 5.43 7.53 3.28
CA GLY A 76 6.75 6.92 3.08
C GLY A 76 7.57 6.85 4.37
N GLU A 77 7.62 7.93 5.14
CA GLU A 77 8.29 7.95 6.44
C GLU A 77 7.61 7.04 7.45
N THR A 78 6.28 7.02 7.46
CA THR A 78 5.52 6.15 8.36
C THR A 78 5.78 4.67 8.04
N ILE A 79 5.76 4.27 6.76
CA ILE A 79 6.09 2.90 6.35
C ILE A 79 7.52 2.55 6.79
N ARG A 80 8.47 3.45 6.56
CA ARG A 80 9.87 3.24 6.93
C ARG A 80 10.00 3.00 8.44
N SER A 81 9.46 3.89 9.25
CA SER A 81 9.52 3.77 10.71
C SER A 81 8.94 2.45 11.21
N ILE A 82 7.78 2.02 10.68
CA ILE A 82 7.17 0.74 11.09
C ILE A 82 8.05 -0.45 10.70
N MET A 83 8.67 -0.40 9.52
CA MET A 83 9.51 -1.50 9.02
C MET A 83 10.88 -1.56 9.69
N GLU A 84 11.45 -0.43 10.12
CA GLU A 84 12.71 -0.35 10.86
C GLU A 84 12.57 -0.86 12.30
N ASP A 85 11.46 -0.54 12.95
CA ASP A 85 11.22 -0.91 14.35
C ASP A 85 10.85 -2.39 14.52
N GLN A 86 10.23 -2.98 13.52
CA GLN A 86 9.69 -4.34 13.57
C GLN A 86 9.74 -4.95 12.15
N ASP A 87 9.88 -6.28 12.05
CA ASP A 87 9.55 -6.99 10.81
C ASP A 87 8.04 -7.33 10.79
N PRO A 88 7.18 -6.38 10.40
CA PRO A 88 5.76 -6.52 10.55
C PRO A 88 5.18 -7.56 9.59
N THR A 89 4.17 -8.28 10.06
CA THR A 89 3.30 -9.00 9.13
C THR A 89 2.54 -8.00 8.24
N PRO A 90 2.05 -8.42 7.06
CA PRO A 90 1.23 -7.54 6.21
C PRO A 90 0.05 -6.89 6.95
N GLN A 91 -0.60 -7.66 7.83
CA GLN A 91 -1.72 -7.16 8.62
C GLN A 91 -1.28 -6.08 9.62
N GLN A 92 -0.19 -6.31 10.34
CA GLN A 92 0.34 -5.33 11.29
C GLN A 92 0.73 -4.02 10.61
N LEU A 93 1.36 -4.09 9.44
CA LEU A 93 1.72 -2.89 8.67
C LEU A 93 0.46 -2.13 8.21
N ALA A 94 -0.54 -2.84 7.69
CA ALA A 94 -1.79 -2.23 7.27
C ALA A 94 -2.54 -1.57 8.44
N ASP A 95 -2.65 -2.27 9.58
CA ASP A 95 -3.33 -1.78 10.77
C ASP A 95 -2.62 -0.55 11.36
N SER A 96 -1.29 -0.57 11.40
CA SER A 96 -0.50 0.56 11.90
C SER A 96 -0.63 1.81 11.02
N LEU A 97 -0.60 1.64 9.70
CA LEU A 97 -0.81 2.74 8.75
C LEU A 97 -2.23 3.33 8.90
N LEU A 98 -3.23 2.48 8.98
CA LEU A 98 -4.62 2.89 9.16
C LEU A 98 -4.80 3.63 10.49
N ALA A 99 -4.31 3.05 11.59
CA ALA A 99 -4.42 3.65 12.92
C ALA A 99 -3.74 5.03 12.98
N HIS A 100 -2.55 5.15 12.37
CA HIS A 100 -1.85 6.43 12.30
C HIS A 100 -2.65 7.48 11.52
N ALA A 101 -3.14 7.14 10.33
CA ALA A 101 -3.95 8.05 9.50
C ALA A 101 -5.21 8.52 10.24
N VAL A 102 -5.94 7.59 10.88
CA VAL A 102 -7.15 7.90 11.65
C VAL A 102 -6.83 8.80 12.85
N SER A 103 -5.70 8.59 13.53
CA SER A 103 -5.28 9.40 14.68
C SER A 103 -4.96 10.85 14.29
N LEU A 104 -4.41 11.10 13.10
CA LEU A 104 -4.12 12.44 12.60
C LEU A 104 -5.37 13.29 12.38
N ASP A 105 -6.52 12.66 12.21
CA ASP A 105 -7.84 13.30 12.07
C ASP A 105 -8.72 13.14 13.32
N ASP A 106 -8.13 12.91 14.51
CA ASP A 106 -8.83 12.71 15.79
C ASP A 106 -9.94 11.65 15.73
N ASN A 107 -9.67 10.53 15.09
CA ASN A 107 -10.62 9.44 14.87
C ASN A 107 -11.88 9.85 14.07
N ARG A 108 -11.76 10.90 13.27
CA ARG A 108 -12.82 11.38 12.34
C ARG A 108 -12.22 11.59 10.95
N PRO A 109 -11.85 10.52 10.25
CA PRO A 109 -11.25 10.64 8.93
C PRO A 109 -12.14 11.45 7.99
N ALA A 110 -11.48 12.26 7.17
CA ALA A 110 -12.17 13.15 6.23
C ALA A 110 -12.66 12.44 4.97
N ASP A 111 -12.10 11.25 4.72
CA ASP A 111 -12.33 10.46 3.52
C ASP A 111 -12.24 8.96 3.86
N ASP A 112 -12.69 8.12 2.94
CA ASP A 112 -12.60 6.68 3.06
C ASP A 112 -11.13 6.22 2.97
N ILE A 113 -10.71 5.45 3.96
CA ILE A 113 -9.34 4.95 4.05
C ILE A 113 -9.33 3.44 3.86
N SER A 114 -8.58 2.98 2.86
CA SER A 114 -8.29 1.56 2.67
C SER A 114 -6.80 1.36 2.49
N VAL A 115 -6.27 0.30 3.09
CA VAL A 115 -4.86 -0.11 2.98
C VAL A 115 -4.80 -1.58 2.60
N LEU A 116 -4.01 -1.88 1.58
CA LEU A 116 -3.68 -3.24 1.16
C LEU A 116 -2.17 -3.43 1.23
N VAL A 117 -1.73 -4.45 1.95
CA VAL A 117 -0.34 -4.86 2.02
C VAL A 117 -0.18 -6.26 1.45
N PHE A 118 0.72 -6.40 0.51
CA PHE A 118 1.12 -7.66 -0.08
C PHE A 118 2.59 -7.93 0.25
N LYS A 119 2.91 -9.08 0.82
CA LYS A 119 4.30 -9.50 1.13
C LYS A 119 4.57 -10.87 0.52
N VAL A 120 5.71 -10.99 -0.16
CA VAL A 120 6.21 -12.27 -0.65
C VAL A 120 6.97 -12.94 0.47
N SER A 121 6.46 -14.06 0.94
CA SER A 121 7.12 -14.87 1.96
C SER A 121 7.84 -16.06 1.32
N PRO A 122 8.96 -16.52 1.89
CA PRO A 122 9.59 -17.76 1.48
C PRO A 122 8.58 -18.92 1.56
N SER A 123 8.60 -19.82 0.57
CA SER A 123 7.73 -21.00 0.58
C SER A 123 8.11 -21.91 1.74
N SER A 124 7.14 -22.26 2.57
CA SER A 124 7.30 -23.25 3.65
C SER A 124 7.20 -24.69 3.16
N GLY A 125 7.28 -24.93 1.86
CA GLY A 125 7.24 -26.27 1.27
C GLY A 125 5.83 -26.84 1.07
N ASP A 126 4.81 -26.10 1.39
CA ASP A 126 3.41 -26.46 1.13
C ASP A 126 2.95 -25.77 -0.17
N ASP A 127 2.62 -26.54 -1.20
CA ASP A 127 2.18 -26.01 -2.50
C ASP A 127 0.79 -25.33 -2.45
N VAL A 128 0.24 -25.13 -1.27
CA VAL A 128 -1.06 -24.50 -1.06
C VAL A 128 -0.95 -22.99 -1.07
N ARG A 129 -1.49 -22.36 -2.10
CA ARG A 129 -1.68 -20.90 -2.14
C ARG A 129 -2.91 -20.56 -1.30
N ARG A 130 -2.71 -19.81 -0.21
CA ARG A 130 -3.81 -19.33 0.65
C ARG A 130 -3.89 -17.81 0.58
N MET A 131 -5.09 -17.31 0.32
CA MET A 131 -5.43 -15.89 0.44
C MET A 131 -6.52 -15.75 1.51
N THR A 132 -6.28 -14.91 2.51
CA THR A 132 -7.28 -14.58 3.54
C THR A 132 -7.64 -13.11 3.41
N VAL A 133 -8.93 -12.83 3.22
CA VAL A 133 -9.47 -11.46 3.21
C VAL A 133 -10.43 -11.32 4.40
N ARG A 134 -10.19 -10.31 5.24
CA ARG A 134 -11.08 -9.95 6.34
C ARG A 134 -11.67 -8.58 6.05
N LEU A 135 -12.98 -8.52 5.94
CA LEU A 135 -13.73 -7.28 5.79
C LEU A 135 -14.55 -7.07 7.06
N PRO A 136 -14.20 -6.09 7.92
CA PRO A 136 -15.07 -5.73 9.02
C PRO A 136 -16.31 -5.08 8.43
N ILE A 137 -17.45 -5.74 8.55
CA ILE A 137 -18.76 -5.18 8.23
C ILE A 137 -19.35 -4.71 9.55
N ASN A 138 -19.33 -3.42 9.81
CA ASN A 138 -20.13 -2.84 10.86
C ASN A 138 -21.56 -2.74 10.35
N ALA A 139 -22.40 -3.66 10.79
CA ALA A 139 -23.83 -3.61 10.56
C ALA A 139 -24.50 -2.69 11.60
#